data_0502f0c52c6dfa2cac6bf9e9e7889ae0
#
_entry.id   0502f0c52c6dfa2cac6bf9e9e7889ae0
#
_cell.length_a   1.000
_cell.length_b   1.000
_cell.length_c   1.000
_cell.angle_alpha   90.00
_cell.angle_beta   90.00
_cell.angle_gamma   90.00
#
_symmetry.space_group_name_H-M   'P 1'
#
loop_
_entity.id
_entity.type
_entity.pdbx_description
1 polymer ?
#
loop_
_entity_poly.entity_id
_entity_poly.type
_entity_poly.pdbx_seq_one_letter_code
_entity_poly.pdbx_strand_id
1 'polypeptide(L)'
;NASKTTVRVHLDKPQGEIKPQLITKDSTYVMALDSTNTALFVMAENLKPGYATVVLGRMQVPVYVEPGKSFDVSVKFEGRRMIPAFTGEGAKKNEYLNSPALRFIPDYKLEEAEFLASLDEQIKKLNENLDTLGFDPQFNQLEKKRLAYMVYGPLPIYPLYHPYYAQAPDFKPTDAFYNKLVS
;
A
#
# COMPACT_ATOMS: atom_id res chain seq x y z
N ASN A 1 -11.89 -29.50 7.54
CA ASN A 1 -10.54 -29.32 6.97
C ASN A 1 -10.43 -27.91 6.44
N ALA A 2 -9.82 -27.02 7.25
CA ALA A 2 -9.51 -25.69 6.78
C ALA A 2 -8.52 -25.81 5.61
N SER A 3 -8.90 -25.29 4.44
CA SER A 3 -8.01 -25.24 3.29
C SER A 3 -6.82 -24.33 3.63
N LYS A 4 -5.61 -24.77 3.29
CA LYS A 4 -4.40 -23.98 3.49
C LYS A 4 -4.46 -22.72 2.64
N THR A 5 -4.10 -21.59 3.22
CA THR A 5 -4.00 -20.34 2.50
C THR A 5 -2.63 -20.23 1.83
N THR A 6 -2.60 -19.97 0.56
CA THR A 6 -1.35 -19.87 -0.20
C THR A 6 -1.25 -18.55 -0.93
N VAL A 7 -0.02 -18.06 -1.06
CA VAL A 7 0.32 -16.93 -1.91
C VAL A 7 1.38 -17.41 -2.89
N ARG A 8 1.03 -17.45 -4.17
CA ARG A 8 1.96 -17.84 -5.22
C ARG A 8 2.49 -16.62 -5.93
N VAL A 9 3.82 -16.51 -5.99
CA VAL A 9 4.49 -15.37 -6.62
C VAL A 9 5.22 -15.86 -7.87
N HIS A 10 4.83 -15.34 -9.03
CA HIS A 10 5.47 -15.64 -10.29
C HIS A 10 6.15 -14.39 -10.85
N LEU A 11 7.41 -14.51 -11.24
CA LEU A 11 8.17 -13.41 -11.84
C LEU A 11 8.35 -13.68 -13.32
N ASP A 12 7.88 -12.76 -14.17
CA ASP A 12 8.06 -12.87 -15.62
C ASP A 12 9.42 -12.26 -16.00
N LYS A 13 10.32 -13.13 -16.46
CA LYS A 13 11.68 -12.77 -16.89
C LYS A 13 12.43 -11.92 -15.87
N PRO A 14 12.68 -12.45 -14.66
CA PRO A 14 13.42 -11.70 -13.65
C PRO A 14 14.86 -11.47 -14.11
N GLN A 15 15.38 -10.27 -13.80
CA GLN A 15 16.78 -9.95 -14.05
C GLN A 15 17.57 -10.23 -12.79
N GLY A 16 18.53 -11.14 -12.90
CA GLY A 16 19.36 -11.56 -11.78
C GLY A 16 18.65 -12.55 -10.86
N GLU A 17 19.31 -12.87 -9.77
CA GLU A 17 18.79 -13.81 -8.77
C GLU A 17 17.94 -13.07 -7.74
N ILE A 18 16.65 -13.42 -7.69
CA ILE A 18 15.72 -12.85 -6.71
C ILE A 18 15.20 -13.99 -5.85
N LYS A 19 15.28 -13.83 -4.53
CA LYS A 19 14.70 -14.77 -3.57
C LYS A 19 13.52 -14.09 -2.89
N PRO A 20 12.27 -14.37 -3.34
CA PRO A 20 11.10 -13.69 -2.80
C PRO A 20 10.92 -13.93 -1.30
N GLN A 21 10.43 -12.90 -0.63
CA GLN A 21 10.03 -12.98 0.77
C GLN A 21 8.59 -12.50 0.91
N LEU A 22 7.88 -13.09 1.85
CA LEU A 22 6.56 -12.62 2.26
C LEU A 22 6.64 -12.28 3.75
N ILE A 23 6.47 -11.01 4.08
CA ILE A 23 6.60 -10.51 5.44
C ILE A 23 5.22 -10.16 5.96
N THR A 24 4.76 -10.88 6.98
CA THR A 24 3.55 -10.57 7.73
C THR A 24 3.92 -9.89 9.05
N LYS A 25 2.93 -9.48 9.82
CA LYS A 25 3.14 -8.91 11.14
C LYS A 25 3.93 -9.85 12.06
N ASP A 26 3.65 -11.15 11.97
CA ASP A 26 4.17 -12.14 12.92
C ASP A 26 5.25 -13.05 12.34
N SER A 27 5.44 -13.08 11.03
CA SER A 27 6.32 -14.06 10.37
C SER A 27 6.95 -13.51 9.10
N THR A 28 8.13 -14.06 8.81
CA THR A 28 8.82 -13.83 7.53
C THR A 28 8.98 -15.18 6.84
N TYR A 29 8.46 -15.28 5.62
CA TYR A 29 8.56 -16.46 4.78
C TYR A 29 9.58 -16.16 3.68
N VAL A 30 10.51 -17.08 3.43
CA VAL A 30 11.53 -16.93 2.38
C VAL A 30 11.46 -18.17 1.50
N MET A 31 11.31 -17.98 0.19
CA MET A 31 11.24 -19.08 -0.77
C MET A 31 12.09 -18.78 -1.99
N ALA A 32 12.90 -19.74 -2.40
CA ALA A 32 13.59 -19.65 -3.68
C ALA A 32 12.60 -19.84 -4.82
N LEU A 33 12.89 -19.23 -5.98
CA LEU A 33 12.11 -19.47 -7.19
C LEU A 33 12.43 -20.87 -7.73
N ASP A 34 11.39 -21.54 -8.22
CA ASP A 34 11.55 -22.82 -8.92
C ASP A 34 11.96 -22.60 -10.39
N SER A 35 11.99 -23.67 -11.18
CA SER A 35 12.37 -23.62 -12.60
C SER A 35 11.41 -22.80 -13.46
N THR A 36 10.20 -22.51 -12.96
CA THR A 36 9.19 -21.68 -13.65
C THR A 36 9.17 -20.25 -13.12
N ASN A 37 10.17 -19.84 -12.35
CA ASN A 37 10.26 -18.54 -11.71
C ASN A 37 9.08 -18.26 -10.76
N THR A 38 8.69 -19.28 -10.02
CA THR A 38 7.55 -19.24 -9.10
C THR A 38 7.98 -19.63 -7.70
N ALA A 39 7.47 -18.90 -6.70
CA ALA A 39 7.61 -19.24 -5.28
C ALA A 39 6.22 -19.40 -4.69
N LEU A 40 6.00 -20.51 -3.97
CA LEU A 40 4.73 -20.77 -3.28
C LEU A 40 4.92 -20.59 -1.78
N PHE A 41 4.20 -19.63 -1.21
CA PHE A 41 4.18 -19.41 0.22
C PHE A 41 2.93 -20.07 0.80
N VAL A 42 3.14 -21.00 1.74
CA VAL A 42 2.04 -21.68 2.46
C VAL A 42 1.94 -21.01 3.83
N MET A 43 0.81 -20.36 4.09
CA MET A 43 0.61 -19.61 5.33
C MET A 43 0.33 -20.55 6.51
N ALA A 44 0.62 -20.06 7.72
CA ALA A 44 0.33 -20.79 8.93
C ALA A 44 -1.17 -21.05 9.09
N GLU A 45 -1.52 -22.18 9.74
CA GLU A 45 -2.93 -22.55 9.95
C GLU A 45 -3.69 -21.54 10.81
N ASN A 46 -2.99 -20.84 11.72
CA ASN A 46 -3.56 -19.81 12.57
C ASN A 46 -3.44 -18.41 12.01
N LEU A 47 -3.31 -18.30 10.68
CA LEU A 47 -3.21 -17.00 10.00
C LEU A 47 -4.38 -16.10 10.39
N LYS A 48 -4.07 -14.86 10.76
CA LYS A 48 -5.06 -13.81 10.98
C LYS A 48 -5.06 -12.86 9.78
N PRO A 49 -6.22 -12.29 9.40
CA PRO A 49 -6.25 -11.30 8.33
C PRO A 49 -5.33 -10.13 8.64
N GLY A 50 -4.60 -9.67 7.65
CA GLY A 50 -3.72 -8.52 7.85
C GLY A 50 -2.91 -8.16 6.62
N TYR A 51 -2.29 -6.98 6.73
CA TYR A 51 -1.37 -6.52 5.71
C TYR A 51 -0.07 -7.31 5.73
N ALA A 52 0.50 -7.49 4.56
CA ALA A 52 1.78 -8.14 4.39
C ALA A 52 2.52 -7.47 3.22
N THR A 53 3.79 -7.84 3.05
CA THR A 53 4.61 -7.29 1.98
C THR A 53 5.31 -8.42 1.26
N VAL A 54 5.17 -8.48 -0.06
CA VAL A 54 6.00 -9.34 -0.89
C VAL A 54 7.24 -8.55 -1.27
N VAL A 55 8.43 -9.05 -0.87
CA VAL A 55 9.70 -8.39 -1.13
C VAL A 55 10.40 -9.11 -2.27
N LEU A 56 10.70 -8.37 -3.33
CA LEU A 56 11.35 -8.88 -4.54
C LEU A 56 12.63 -8.07 -4.78
N GLY A 57 13.71 -8.45 -4.08
CA GLY A 57 14.95 -7.67 -4.10
C GLY A 57 14.73 -6.32 -3.43
N ARG A 58 14.89 -5.23 -4.19
CA ARG A 58 14.69 -3.86 -3.68
C ARG A 58 13.25 -3.39 -3.81
N MET A 59 12.40 -4.18 -4.46
CA MET A 59 11.02 -3.81 -4.74
C MET A 59 10.07 -4.48 -3.75
N GLN A 60 8.96 -3.80 -3.42
CA GLN A 60 7.98 -4.28 -2.47
C GLN A 60 6.59 -4.19 -3.08
N VAL A 61 5.79 -5.25 -2.87
CA VAL A 61 4.39 -5.30 -3.30
C VAL A 61 3.53 -5.42 -2.04
N PRO A 62 2.73 -4.41 -1.70
CA PRO A 62 1.83 -4.51 -0.56
C PRO A 62 0.68 -5.46 -0.89
N VAL A 63 0.34 -6.32 0.07
CA VAL A 63 -0.76 -7.27 -0.08
C VAL A 63 -1.57 -7.35 1.21
N TYR A 64 -2.74 -7.96 1.12
CA TYR A 64 -3.58 -8.29 2.27
C TYR A 64 -3.84 -9.78 2.22
N VAL A 65 -3.54 -10.47 3.31
CA VAL A 65 -3.70 -11.92 3.41
C VAL A 65 -4.87 -12.25 4.33
N GLU A 66 -5.68 -13.23 3.93
CA GLU A 66 -6.86 -13.66 4.69
C GLU A 66 -6.94 -15.18 4.70
N PRO A 67 -7.32 -15.78 5.84
CA PRO A 67 -7.49 -17.23 5.92
C PRO A 67 -8.51 -17.73 4.88
N GLY A 68 -8.12 -18.77 4.15
CA GLY A 68 -8.97 -19.39 3.14
C GLY A 68 -9.05 -18.68 1.81
N LYS A 69 -8.41 -17.52 1.66
CA LYS A 69 -8.47 -16.73 0.43
C LYS A 69 -7.10 -16.67 -0.23
N SER A 70 -6.73 -17.73 -0.88
CA SER A 70 -5.47 -17.83 -1.63
C SER A 70 -5.48 -16.94 -2.86
N PHE A 71 -4.30 -16.47 -3.25
CA PHE A 71 -4.16 -15.70 -4.47
C PHE A 71 -2.79 -15.91 -5.09
N ASP A 72 -2.71 -15.61 -6.38
CA ASP A 72 -1.49 -15.60 -7.14
C ASP A 72 -1.16 -14.16 -7.51
N VAL A 73 0.11 -13.80 -7.40
CA VAL A 73 0.61 -12.54 -7.91
C VAL A 73 1.65 -12.82 -9.01
N SER A 74 1.40 -12.28 -10.19
CA SER A 74 2.32 -12.35 -11.33
C SER A 74 2.93 -10.97 -11.53
N VAL A 75 4.24 -10.90 -11.57
CA VAL A 75 4.96 -9.63 -11.65
C VAL A 75 5.68 -9.55 -12.99
N LYS A 76 5.35 -8.50 -13.76
CA LYS A 76 6.08 -8.14 -14.98
C LYS A 76 7.02 -7.00 -14.68
N PHE A 77 8.19 -7.01 -15.33
CA PHE A 77 9.17 -5.96 -15.19
C PHE A 77 9.22 -5.16 -16.50
N GLU A 78 8.91 -3.88 -16.43
CA GLU A 78 9.05 -2.93 -17.54
C GLU A 78 10.07 -1.87 -17.15
N GLY A 79 11.33 -2.08 -17.59
CA GLY A 79 12.43 -1.23 -17.15
C GLY A 79 12.63 -1.36 -15.64
N ARG A 80 12.47 -0.24 -14.92
CA ARG A 80 12.59 -0.22 -13.46
C ARG A 80 11.24 -0.35 -12.73
N ARG A 81 10.17 -0.56 -13.49
CA ARG A 81 8.82 -0.67 -12.93
C ARG A 81 8.44 -2.13 -12.75
N MET A 82 7.80 -2.42 -11.63
CA MET A 82 7.10 -3.70 -11.43
C MET A 82 5.61 -3.49 -11.66
N ILE A 83 5.00 -4.42 -12.39
CA ILE A 83 3.56 -4.41 -12.62
C ILE A 83 2.99 -5.72 -12.08
N PRO A 84 2.42 -5.71 -10.87
CA PRO A 84 1.79 -6.90 -10.32
C PRO A 84 0.38 -7.08 -10.87
N ALA A 85 0.00 -8.35 -11.10
CA ALA A 85 -1.36 -8.74 -11.45
C ALA A 85 -1.78 -9.87 -10.52
N PHE A 86 -3.03 -9.83 -10.07
CA PHE A 86 -3.53 -10.74 -9.03
C PHE A 86 -4.67 -11.59 -9.58
N THR A 87 -4.69 -12.87 -9.21
CA THR A 87 -5.78 -13.80 -9.52
C THR A 87 -6.10 -14.65 -8.29
N GLY A 88 -7.30 -15.21 -8.21
CA GLY A 88 -7.75 -16.04 -7.09
C GLY A 88 -8.74 -15.34 -6.19
N GLU A 89 -9.17 -16.01 -5.11
CA GLU A 89 -10.18 -15.48 -4.19
C GLU A 89 -9.72 -14.20 -3.47
N GLY A 90 -8.43 -14.12 -3.16
CA GLY A 90 -7.87 -12.94 -2.48
C GLY A 90 -7.45 -11.81 -3.43
N ALA A 91 -7.76 -11.90 -4.74
CA ALA A 91 -7.20 -10.99 -5.73
C ALA A 91 -7.71 -9.55 -5.65
N LYS A 92 -9.02 -9.35 -5.42
CA LYS A 92 -9.65 -8.02 -5.56
C LYS A 92 -9.10 -6.99 -4.57
N LYS A 93 -8.92 -7.37 -3.31
CA LYS A 93 -8.32 -6.46 -2.31
C LYS A 93 -6.89 -6.12 -2.68
N ASN A 94 -6.15 -7.07 -3.23
CA ASN A 94 -4.75 -6.86 -3.61
C ASN A 94 -4.62 -6.02 -4.87
N GLU A 95 -5.52 -6.16 -5.83
CA GLU A 95 -5.61 -5.25 -6.97
C GLU A 95 -5.86 -3.82 -6.50
N TYR A 96 -6.79 -3.65 -5.57
CA TYR A 96 -7.09 -2.34 -4.98
C TYR A 96 -5.84 -1.75 -4.29
N LEU A 97 -5.15 -2.51 -3.45
CA LEU A 97 -3.96 -2.03 -2.72
C LEU A 97 -2.84 -1.59 -3.66
N ASN A 98 -2.79 -2.13 -4.86
CA ASN A 98 -1.76 -1.81 -5.86
C ASN A 98 -2.30 -0.90 -6.98
N SER A 99 -3.48 -0.32 -6.80
CA SER A 99 -4.09 0.59 -7.78
C SER A 99 -3.36 1.92 -7.83
N PRO A 100 -3.13 2.48 -9.03
CA PRO A 100 -2.60 3.85 -9.16
C PRO A 100 -3.49 4.91 -8.49
N ALA A 101 -4.79 4.65 -8.32
CA ALA A 101 -5.72 5.56 -7.66
C ALA A 101 -5.34 5.86 -6.21
N LEU A 102 -4.57 4.99 -5.56
CA LEU A 102 -4.10 5.19 -4.18
C LEU A 102 -2.84 6.06 -4.11
N ARG A 103 -2.23 6.41 -5.24
CA ARG A 103 -1.05 7.26 -5.24
C ARG A 103 -1.44 8.68 -4.87
N PHE A 104 -0.75 9.23 -3.90
CA PHE A 104 -0.96 10.60 -3.46
C PHE A 104 0.39 11.27 -3.26
N ILE A 105 0.57 12.40 -3.96
CA ILE A 105 1.77 13.22 -3.83
C ILE A 105 1.31 14.59 -3.33
N PRO A 106 1.66 14.97 -2.08
CA PRO A 106 1.30 16.28 -1.54
C PRO A 106 1.94 17.41 -2.38
N ASP A 107 1.20 18.49 -2.57
CA ASP A 107 1.73 19.68 -3.22
C ASP A 107 2.12 20.73 -2.19
N TYR A 108 3.39 20.71 -1.81
CA TYR A 108 3.93 21.61 -0.79
C TYR A 108 4.02 23.06 -1.25
N LYS A 109 3.79 23.35 -2.52
CA LYS A 109 3.74 24.72 -3.04
C LYS A 109 2.46 25.44 -2.68
N LEU A 110 1.38 24.70 -2.43
CA LEU A 110 0.08 25.29 -2.10
C LEU A 110 0.16 26.11 -0.82
N GLU A 111 -0.58 27.20 -0.79
CA GLU A 111 -0.78 27.97 0.45
C GLU A 111 -1.46 27.10 1.50
N GLU A 112 -1.29 27.45 2.77
CA GLU A 112 -1.70 26.62 3.91
C GLU A 112 -3.15 26.15 3.81
N ALA A 113 -4.11 27.07 3.59
CA ALA A 113 -5.52 26.72 3.53
C ALA A 113 -5.82 25.77 2.36
N GLU A 114 -5.21 26.01 1.21
CA GLU A 114 -5.38 25.15 0.03
C GLU A 114 -4.72 23.78 0.25
N PHE A 115 -3.56 23.76 0.91
CA PHE A 115 -2.88 22.51 1.25
C PHE A 115 -3.74 21.65 2.18
N LEU A 116 -4.27 22.23 3.25
CA LEU A 116 -5.16 21.52 4.18
C LEU A 116 -6.42 21.01 3.46
N ALA A 117 -7.03 21.85 2.63
CA ALA A 117 -8.21 21.46 1.86
C ALA A 117 -7.90 20.33 0.87
N SER A 118 -6.71 20.32 0.27
CA SER A 118 -6.30 19.27 -0.67
C SER A 118 -6.19 17.91 0.01
N LEU A 119 -5.72 17.87 1.26
CA LEU A 119 -5.65 16.62 2.03
C LEU A 119 -7.05 16.10 2.35
N ASP A 120 -7.95 16.97 2.81
CA ASP A 120 -9.32 16.58 3.14
C ASP A 120 -10.08 16.10 1.89
N GLU A 121 -9.88 16.75 0.76
CA GLU A 121 -10.49 16.33 -0.51
C GLU A 121 -9.95 14.97 -0.96
N GLN A 122 -8.65 14.75 -0.82
CA GLN A 122 -8.04 13.48 -1.20
C GLN A 122 -8.56 12.32 -0.37
N ILE A 123 -8.66 12.49 0.95
CA ILE A 123 -9.17 11.42 1.82
C ILE A 123 -10.65 11.13 1.51
N LYS A 124 -11.43 12.15 1.18
CA LYS A 124 -12.83 11.98 0.78
C LYS A 124 -12.93 11.14 -0.48
N LYS A 125 -12.15 11.46 -1.51
CA LYS A 125 -12.12 10.70 -2.78
C LYS A 125 -11.70 9.25 -2.56
N LEU A 126 -10.67 9.02 -1.76
CA LEU A 126 -10.18 7.68 -1.46
C LEU A 126 -11.22 6.85 -0.71
N ASN A 127 -11.89 7.44 0.28
CA ASN A 127 -12.95 6.76 1.03
C ASN A 127 -14.18 6.45 0.15
N GLU A 128 -14.57 7.38 -0.72
CA GLU A 128 -15.67 7.15 -1.66
C GLU A 128 -15.35 6.01 -2.63
N ASN A 129 -14.14 5.99 -3.16
CA ASN A 129 -13.68 4.90 -4.03
C ASN A 129 -13.74 3.55 -3.30
N LEU A 130 -13.21 3.51 -2.08
CA LEU A 130 -13.21 2.30 -1.27
C LEU A 130 -14.64 1.78 -1.02
N ASP A 131 -15.57 2.69 -0.69
CA ASP A 131 -16.95 2.33 -0.40
C ASP A 131 -17.69 1.73 -1.61
N THR A 132 -17.25 2.06 -2.84
CA THR A 132 -17.87 1.51 -4.06
C THR A 132 -17.43 0.07 -4.36
N LEU A 133 -16.35 -0.42 -3.73
CA LEU A 133 -15.76 -1.72 -4.07
C LEU A 133 -16.40 -2.90 -3.35
N GLY A 134 -17.25 -2.64 -2.36
CA GLY A 134 -18.02 -3.69 -1.69
C GLY A 134 -17.20 -4.64 -0.82
N PHE A 135 -16.07 -4.20 -0.29
CA PHE A 135 -15.28 -5.02 0.63
C PHE A 135 -15.96 -5.13 1.99
N ASP A 136 -15.54 -6.10 2.79
CA ASP A 136 -16.11 -6.31 4.12
C ASP A 136 -15.80 -5.13 5.06
N PRO A 137 -16.66 -4.92 6.10
CA PRO A 137 -16.48 -3.80 7.01
C PRO A 137 -15.16 -3.79 7.77
N GLN A 138 -14.64 -4.95 8.13
CA GLN A 138 -13.36 -5.04 8.84
C GLN A 138 -12.21 -4.49 7.97
N PHE A 139 -12.14 -4.91 6.73
CA PHE A 139 -11.13 -4.41 5.80
C PHE A 139 -11.30 -2.91 5.54
N ASN A 140 -12.54 -2.47 5.31
CA ASN A 140 -12.81 -1.05 5.08
C ASN A 140 -12.37 -0.18 6.26
N GLN A 141 -12.60 -0.64 7.48
CA GLN A 141 -12.19 0.09 8.68
C GLN A 141 -10.67 0.22 8.78
N LEU A 142 -9.94 -0.89 8.56
CA LEU A 142 -8.48 -0.89 8.54
C LEU A 142 -7.95 0.01 7.43
N GLU A 143 -8.57 -0.07 6.26
CA GLU A 143 -8.12 0.67 5.09
C GLU A 143 -8.34 2.18 5.27
N LYS A 144 -9.46 2.59 5.85
CA LYS A 144 -9.71 4.01 6.13
C LYS A 144 -8.66 4.58 7.09
N LYS A 145 -8.22 3.80 8.06
CA LYS A 145 -7.11 4.21 8.93
C LYS A 145 -5.80 4.36 8.15
N ARG A 146 -5.48 3.36 7.33
CA ARG A 146 -4.24 3.39 6.53
C ARG A 146 -4.22 4.58 5.58
N LEU A 147 -5.36 4.83 4.91
CA LEU A 147 -5.48 5.97 3.99
C LEU A 147 -5.34 7.31 4.72
N ALA A 148 -5.91 7.43 5.92
CA ALA A 148 -5.76 8.64 6.73
C ALA A 148 -4.28 8.89 7.10
N TYR A 149 -3.55 7.86 7.51
CA TYR A 149 -2.12 7.97 7.78
C TYR A 149 -1.34 8.39 6.53
N MET A 150 -1.68 7.82 5.38
CA MET A 150 -1.02 8.13 4.12
C MET A 150 -1.24 9.59 3.71
N VAL A 151 -2.49 10.06 3.80
CA VAL A 151 -2.86 11.41 3.35
C VAL A 151 -2.41 12.48 4.33
N TYR A 152 -2.60 12.28 5.64
CA TYR A 152 -2.26 13.27 6.66
C TYR A 152 -0.83 13.16 7.18
N GLY A 153 -0.12 12.07 6.85
CA GLY A 153 1.28 11.90 7.23
C GLY A 153 2.19 13.05 6.83
N PRO A 154 2.00 13.66 5.63
CA PRO A 154 2.79 14.81 5.20
C PRO A 154 2.54 16.10 5.98
N LEU A 155 1.48 16.17 6.81
CA LEU A 155 1.10 17.40 7.51
C LEU A 155 2.24 18.00 8.33
N PRO A 156 2.95 17.22 9.20
CA PRO A 156 4.05 17.79 9.97
C PRO A 156 5.22 18.26 9.12
N ILE A 157 5.32 17.83 7.89
CA ILE A 157 6.43 18.16 7.00
C ILE A 157 6.18 19.49 6.27
N TYR A 158 4.92 19.88 6.13
CA TYR A 158 4.53 21.08 5.38
C TYR A 158 5.29 22.34 5.80
N PRO A 159 5.43 22.66 7.10
CA PRO A 159 6.18 23.86 7.50
C PRO A 159 7.66 23.85 7.11
N LEU A 160 8.24 22.66 6.91
CA LEU A 160 9.63 22.50 6.48
C LEU A 160 9.80 22.64 4.97
N TYR A 161 8.86 22.10 4.21
CA TYR A 161 8.96 22.00 2.76
C TYR A 161 8.31 23.16 2.00
N HIS A 162 7.23 23.73 2.54
CA HIS A 162 6.54 24.85 1.89
C HIS A 162 7.45 26.05 1.64
N PRO A 163 8.26 26.53 2.64
CA PRO A 163 9.14 27.67 2.41
C PRO A 163 10.12 27.43 1.27
N TYR A 164 10.60 26.23 1.13
CA TYR A 164 11.54 25.87 0.08
C TYR A 164 10.86 25.83 -1.31
N TYR A 165 9.75 25.08 -1.43
CA TYR A 165 9.08 24.87 -2.72
C TYR A 165 8.33 26.13 -3.19
N ALA A 166 7.76 26.92 -2.28
CA ALA A 166 7.01 28.13 -2.61
C ALA A 166 7.88 29.38 -2.60
N GLN A 167 9.19 29.26 -2.30
CA GLN A 167 10.11 30.39 -2.18
C GLN A 167 9.62 31.44 -1.17
N ALA A 168 9.17 30.95 -0.03
CA ALA A 168 8.61 31.77 1.06
C ALA A 168 9.40 31.54 2.36
N PRO A 169 10.65 32.06 2.48
CA PRO A 169 11.52 31.70 3.61
C PRO A 169 11.02 32.18 4.96
N ASP A 170 10.15 33.19 4.99
CA ASP A 170 9.62 33.74 6.23
C ASP A 170 8.26 33.14 6.62
N PHE A 171 7.82 32.09 5.93
CA PHE A 171 6.53 31.46 6.16
C PHE A 171 6.46 30.86 7.58
N LYS A 172 5.35 31.13 8.27
CA LYS A 172 5.02 30.48 9.53
C LYS A 172 3.59 29.99 9.50
N PRO A 173 3.32 28.74 9.94
CA PRO A 173 1.96 28.21 9.98
C PRO A 173 1.06 29.00 10.92
N THR A 174 -0.24 29.03 10.61
CA THR A 174 -1.25 29.64 11.48
C THR A 174 -1.72 28.66 12.56
N ASP A 175 -2.52 29.17 13.49
CA ASP A 175 -3.14 28.31 14.52
C ASP A 175 -4.01 27.22 13.90
N ALA A 176 -4.69 27.51 12.78
CA ALA A 176 -5.50 26.51 12.07
C ALA A 176 -4.67 25.29 11.67
N PHE A 177 -3.43 25.49 11.22
CA PHE A 177 -2.53 24.40 10.88
C PHE A 177 -2.21 23.56 12.13
N TYR A 178 -1.83 24.19 13.22
CA TYR A 178 -1.49 23.49 14.45
C TYR A 178 -2.68 22.75 15.05
N ASN A 179 -3.88 23.31 14.92
CA ASN A 179 -5.10 22.65 15.35
C ASN A 179 -5.37 21.37 14.53
N LYS A 180 -5.06 21.39 13.25
CA LYS A 180 -5.21 20.21 12.38
C LYS A 180 -4.25 19.09 12.77
N LEU A 181 -3.02 19.44 13.21
CA LEU A 181 -2.02 18.44 13.63
C LEU A 181 -2.49 17.61 14.82
N VAL A 182 -3.28 18.18 15.72
CA VAL A 182 -3.71 17.52 16.96
C VAL A 182 -5.12 16.94 16.87
N SER A 183 -5.78 17.06 15.73
CA SER A 183 -7.14 16.52 15.53
C SER A 183 -7.18 15.05 15.15
#